data_a4d85cfab6f6e204e7ba15dca055f1c4
#
_entry.id   a4d85cfab6f6e204e7ba15dca055f1c4
#
_cell.length_a   1.000
_cell.length_b   1.000
_cell.length_c   1.000
_cell.angle_alpha   90.00
_cell.angle_beta   90.00
_cell.angle_gamma   90.00
#
_symmetry.space_group_name_H-M   'P 1'
#
loop_
_entity.id
_entity.type
_entity.pdbx_description
1 polymer ?
#
loop_
_entity_poly.entity_id
_entity_poly.type
_entity_poly.pdbx_seq_one_letter_code
_entity_poly.pdbx_strand_id
1 'polypeptide(L)'
;MRKSAQKMKNFFKGRTIMALTERQNDILRRLKENRTASVSELAKELYVSEATIRRDLAEMKSMGLIERSHGGALLPENAEEISIFFRMEKNASEKERAATKALPYIPAFKSVFIDSSSTALALAERIDLNFKTVVTNNLQTAIQLSKKPNINLILLGGNVHFNTNSATGSWTARQLADFSLDLMISSCAAIIGSEVFERSLEQKEIKRVAFEHCKKRILLVDHTKFDAHGTYRLSALAEYDLIATDSPPPYELEVGGAKFVY
;
A
#
# COMPACT_ATOMS: atom_id res chain seq x y z
N MET A 1 2.74 -40.03 13.29
CA MET A 1 2.19 -39.21 12.20
C MET A 1 1.04 -38.25 12.62
N ARG A 2 0.03 -38.66 13.41
CA ARG A 2 -1.08 -37.75 13.82
C ARG A 2 -0.65 -36.52 14.69
N LYS A 3 0.34 -36.67 15.58
CA LYS A 3 0.85 -35.58 16.43
C LYS A 3 1.62 -34.50 15.64
N SER A 4 2.28 -34.86 14.54
CA SER A 4 3.01 -33.94 13.67
C SER A 4 2.04 -33.07 12.85
N ALA A 5 0.96 -33.67 12.33
CA ALA A 5 -0.09 -32.93 11.60
C ALA A 5 -0.84 -31.96 12.51
N GLN A 6 -1.06 -32.33 13.77
CA GLN A 6 -1.70 -31.42 14.74
C GLN A 6 -0.79 -30.27 15.15
N LYS A 7 0.52 -30.51 15.28
CA LYS A 7 1.53 -29.46 15.53
C LYS A 7 1.65 -28.51 14.35
N MET A 8 1.59 -29.01 13.12
CA MET A 8 1.55 -28.19 11.90
C MET A 8 0.25 -27.38 11.78
N LYS A 9 -0.91 -27.97 12.08
CA LYS A 9 -2.19 -27.24 12.11
C LYS A 9 -2.21 -26.13 13.16
N ASN A 10 -1.58 -26.33 14.31
CA ASN A 10 -1.47 -25.30 15.35
C ASN A 10 -0.42 -24.24 15.00
N PHE A 11 0.62 -24.58 14.23
CA PHE A 11 1.61 -23.62 13.73
C PHE A 11 1.01 -22.65 12.70
N PHE A 12 0.07 -23.12 11.86
CA PHE A 12 -0.66 -22.29 10.90
C PHE A 12 -1.89 -21.57 11.49
N LYS A 13 -2.43 -22.02 12.63
CA LYS A 13 -3.57 -21.38 13.29
C LYS A 13 -3.22 -20.05 13.99
N GLY A 14 -1.95 -19.74 14.17
CA GLY A 14 -1.47 -18.55 14.88
C GLY A 14 -0.90 -17.41 14.02
N ARG A 15 -0.89 -17.56 12.69
CA ARG A 15 -0.45 -16.51 11.76
C ARG A 15 -1.56 -16.12 10.80
N THR A 16 -2.62 -15.58 11.35
CA THR A 16 -3.48 -14.66 10.61
C THR A 16 -2.60 -13.50 10.18
N ILE A 17 -2.53 -13.24 8.88
CA ILE A 17 -1.81 -12.11 8.30
C ILE A 17 -2.36 -10.85 8.97
N MET A 18 -1.51 -10.16 9.71
CA MET A 18 -1.82 -9.27 10.80
C MET A 18 -2.56 -8.02 10.29
N ALA A 19 -3.88 -8.03 10.39
CA ALA A 19 -4.60 -6.80 10.62
C ALA A 19 -4.27 -6.33 12.04
N LEU A 20 -3.97 -5.04 12.22
CA LEU A 20 -3.80 -4.48 13.56
C LEU A 20 -5.06 -4.73 14.38
N THR A 21 -4.89 -5.07 15.64
CA THR A 21 -6.00 -5.12 16.56
C THR A 21 -6.56 -3.71 16.78
N GLU A 22 -7.82 -3.59 17.20
CA GLU A 22 -8.43 -2.30 17.53
C GLU A 22 -7.56 -1.52 18.53
N ARG A 23 -7.03 -2.20 19.55
CA ARG A 23 -6.12 -1.61 20.54
C ARG A 23 -4.80 -1.12 19.91
N GLN A 24 -4.21 -1.85 19.00
CA GLN A 24 -3.01 -1.40 18.30
C GLN A 24 -3.27 -0.18 17.41
N ASN A 25 -4.46 -0.07 16.82
CA ASN A 25 -4.91 1.12 16.12
C ASN A 25 -5.06 2.33 17.04
N ASP A 26 -5.59 2.13 18.25
CA ASP A 26 -5.69 3.19 19.26
C ASP A 26 -4.31 3.67 19.71
N ILE A 27 -3.37 2.74 19.95
CA ILE A 27 -1.97 3.08 20.26
C ILE A 27 -1.35 3.93 19.12
N LEU A 28 -1.54 3.53 17.87
CA LEU A 28 -1.03 4.30 16.72
C LEU A 28 -1.67 5.69 16.62
N ARG A 29 -2.97 5.81 16.88
CA ARG A 29 -3.66 7.12 16.90
C ARG A 29 -3.03 8.02 17.95
N ARG A 30 -2.79 7.51 19.15
CA ARG A 30 -2.16 8.27 20.24
C ARG A 30 -0.74 8.73 19.92
N LEU A 31 0.05 7.84 19.33
CA LEU A 31 1.41 8.17 18.89
C LEU A 31 1.44 9.22 17.76
N LYS A 32 0.40 9.29 16.93
CA LYS A 32 0.29 10.34 15.91
C LYS A 32 0.03 11.71 16.50
N GLU A 33 -0.80 11.80 17.52
CA GLU A 33 -1.16 13.05 18.19
C GLU A 33 0.03 13.63 18.95
N ASN A 34 0.78 12.76 19.65
CA ASN A 34 1.81 13.18 20.60
C ASN A 34 3.24 12.81 20.23
N ARG A 35 3.44 12.13 19.11
CA ARG A 35 4.70 11.53 18.64
C ARG A 35 5.30 10.45 19.55
N THR A 36 5.06 10.51 20.85
CA THR A 36 5.55 9.56 21.86
C THR A 36 4.43 9.18 22.83
N ALA A 37 4.51 7.99 23.40
CA ALA A 37 3.65 7.59 24.51
C ALA A 37 4.37 6.58 25.41
N SER A 38 4.20 6.69 26.72
CA SER A 38 4.72 5.73 27.67
C SER A 38 3.82 4.50 27.81
N VAL A 39 4.39 3.37 28.25
CA VAL A 39 3.63 2.14 28.51
C VAL A 39 2.56 2.39 29.56
N SER A 40 2.85 3.18 30.60
CA SER A 40 1.92 3.45 31.70
C SER A 40 0.74 4.33 31.25
N GLU A 41 0.98 5.37 30.42
CA GLU A 41 -0.07 6.20 29.83
C GLU A 41 -1.01 5.37 28.96
N LEU A 42 -0.44 4.57 28.03
CA LEU A 42 -1.23 3.71 27.16
C LEU A 42 -2.04 2.66 27.95
N ALA A 43 -1.44 2.07 28.98
CA ALA A 43 -2.13 1.08 29.81
C ALA A 43 -3.33 1.68 30.54
N LYS A 44 -3.17 2.90 31.07
CA LYS A 44 -4.23 3.65 31.76
C LYS A 44 -5.34 4.08 30.81
N GLU A 45 -4.98 4.61 29.65
CA GLU A 45 -5.91 5.15 28.66
C GLU A 45 -6.74 4.04 28.00
N LEU A 46 -6.11 2.90 27.70
CA LEU A 46 -6.75 1.77 27.02
C LEU A 46 -7.32 0.71 28.00
N TYR A 47 -7.28 1.00 29.30
CA TYR A 47 -7.81 0.13 30.36
C TYR A 47 -7.28 -1.31 30.33
N VAL A 48 -5.98 -1.48 30.06
CA VAL A 48 -5.30 -2.79 30.02
C VAL A 48 -4.03 -2.80 30.87
N SER A 49 -3.48 -3.99 31.15
CA SER A 49 -2.21 -4.10 31.88
C SER A 49 -1.03 -3.58 31.05
N GLU A 50 0.00 -3.06 31.72
CA GLU A 50 1.25 -2.68 31.08
C GLU A 50 1.92 -3.85 30.34
N ALA A 51 1.75 -5.08 30.84
CA ALA A 51 2.27 -6.28 30.18
C ALA A 51 1.59 -6.48 28.81
N THR A 52 0.29 -6.19 28.70
CA THR A 52 -0.46 -6.23 27.45
C THR A 52 0.06 -5.17 26.47
N ILE A 53 0.25 -3.93 26.93
CA ILE A 53 0.82 -2.84 26.10
C ILE A 53 2.23 -3.20 25.64
N ARG A 54 3.09 -3.73 26.53
CA ARG A 54 4.45 -4.14 26.12
C ARG A 54 4.45 -5.19 25.01
N ARG A 55 3.47 -6.12 25.04
CA ARG A 55 3.33 -7.14 24.00
C ARG A 55 2.87 -6.50 22.67
N ASP A 56 1.85 -5.64 22.71
CA ASP A 56 1.38 -4.92 21.53
C ASP A 56 2.50 -4.07 20.92
N LEU A 57 3.23 -3.31 21.74
CA LEU A 57 4.34 -2.50 21.25
C LEU A 57 5.51 -3.35 20.71
N ALA A 58 5.75 -4.54 21.24
CA ALA A 58 6.76 -5.45 20.69
C ALA A 58 6.35 -5.97 19.32
N GLU A 59 5.08 -6.32 19.16
CA GLU A 59 4.49 -6.74 17.89
C GLU A 59 4.49 -5.58 16.87
N MET A 60 4.02 -4.40 17.25
CA MET A 60 4.02 -3.20 16.40
C MET A 60 5.44 -2.79 15.97
N LYS A 61 6.45 -2.93 16.86
CA LYS A 61 7.86 -2.74 16.50
C LYS A 61 8.31 -3.78 15.46
N SER A 62 7.94 -5.05 15.62
CA SER A 62 8.29 -6.10 14.66
C SER A 62 7.66 -5.88 13.28
N MET A 63 6.57 -5.11 13.22
CA MET A 63 5.92 -4.64 11.98
C MET A 63 6.50 -3.32 11.45
N GLY A 64 7.51 -2.73 12.12
CA GLY A 64 8.08 -1.44 11.73
C GLY A 64 7.15 -0.23 11.87
N LEU A 65 6.09 -0.36 12.68
CA LEU A 65 5.10 0.70 12.88
C LEU A 65 5.57 1.76 13.85
N ILE A 66 6.43 1.37 14.79
CA ILE A 66 6.93 2.20 15.88
C ILE A 66 8.38 1.87 16.21
N GLU A 67 9.06 2.81 16.85
CA GLU A 67 10.31 2.57 17.56
C GLU A 67 10.07 2.48 19.07
N ARG A 68 10.93 1.72 19.77
CA ARG A 68 10.87 1.64 21.23
C ARG A 68 11.73 2.73 21.85
N SER A 69 11.17 3.44 22.81
CA SER A 69 11.88 4.36 23.70
C SER A 69 12.02 3.75 25.10
N HIS A 70 12.82 4.40 25.98
CA HIS A 70 12.89 4.02 27.38
C HIS A 70 11.52 4.18 28.05
N GLY A 71 10.83 3.04 28.29
CA GLY A 71 9.52 3.00 28.94
C GLY A 71 8.31 3.22 28.04
N GLY A 72 8.49 3.32 26.69
CA GLY A 72 7.37 3.60 25.79
C GLY A 72 7.65 3.29 24.33
N ALA A 73 7.00 4.04 23.47
CA ALA A 73 7.14 3.98 22.02
C ALA A 73 7.09 5.38 21.40
N LEU A 74 7.64 5.49 20.20
CA LEU A 74 7.59 6.70 19.37
C LEU A 74 7.34 6.33 17.91
N LEU A 75 6.80 7.26 17.15
CA LEU A 75 6.76 7.14 15.70
C LEU A 75 8.16 7.48 15.14
N PRO A 76 8.67 6.68 14.20
CA PRO A 76 9.96 6.96 13.56
C PRO A 76 9.96 8.37 12.94
N GLU A 77 11.01 9.15 13.19
CA GLU A 77 11.13 10.52 12.63
C GLU A 77 11.30 10.52 11.11
N ASN A 78 11.93 9.48 10.58
CA ASN A 78 12.20 9.29 9.16
C ASN A 78 11.33 8.20 8.53
N ALA A 79 10.04 8.17 8.87
CA ALA A 79 9.10 7.33 8.14
C ALA A 79 8.90 7.89 6.71
N GLU A 80 9.99 7.98 5.91
CA GLU A 80 9.91 8.27 4.47
C GLU A 80 8.98 7.28 3.78
N GLU A 81 8.94 6.05 4.30
CA GLU A 81 8.00 5.03 3.91
C GLU A 81 7.21 4.50 5.10
N ILE A 82 6.03 5.05 5.29
CA ILE A 82 5.05 4.56 6.28
C ILE A 82 4.67 3.12 5.95
N SER A 83 4.65 2.24 6.97
CA SER A 83 4.26 0.84 6.83
C SER A 83 3.01 0.66 5.97
N ILE A 84 3.04 -0.34 5.08
CA ILE A 84 1.89 -0.68 4.21
C ILE A 84 0.63 -0.97 5.03
N PHE A 85 0.75 -1.61 6.18
CA PHE A 85 -0.39 -1.91 7.06
C PHE A 85 -1.06 -0.63 7.53
N PHE A 86 -0.26 0.35 7.96
CA PHE A 86 -0.76 1.66 8.32
C PHE A 86 -1.40 2.40 7.13
N ARG A 87 -0.77 2.33 5.96
CA ARG A 87 -1.34 2.94 4.76
C ARG A 87 -2.66 2.30 4.33
N MET A 88 -2.87 1.02 4.60
CA MET A 88 -4.15 0.34 4.32
C MET A 88 -5.28 0.90 5.18
N GLU A 89 -5.03 1.16 6.46
CA GLU A 89 -6.00 1.70 7.41
C GLU A 89 -6.24 3.21 7.24
N LYS A 90 -5.18 3.96 6.94
CA LYS A 90 -5.27 5.42 6.75
C LYS A 90 -6.09 5.74 5.51
N ASN A 91 -7.14 6.55 5.67
CA ASN A 91 -8.04 6.98 4.59
C ASN A 91 -8.62 5.78 3.80
N ALA A 92 -8.97 4.69 4.50
CA ALA A 92 -9.47 3.48 3.84
C ALA A 92 -10.77 3.76 3.05
N SER A 93 -11.69 4.51 3.65
CA SER A 93 -12.96 4.90 3.01
C SER A 93 -12.77 5.77 1.77
N GLU A 94 -11.78 6.68 1.80
CA GLU A 94 -11.43 7.55 0.68
C GLU A 94 -10.89 6.73 -0.49
N LYS A 95 -9.97 5.82 -0.22
CA LYS A 95 -9.40 4.90 -1.21
C LYS A 95 -10.45 3.99 -1.83
N GLU A 96 -11.39 3.50 -1.01
CA GLU A 96 -12.50 2.70 -1.48
C GLU A 96 -13.44 3.49 -2.38
N ARG A 97 -13.71 4.76 -2.06
CA ARG A 97 -14.50 5.65 -2.92
C ARG A 97 -13.81 5.89 -4.26
N ALA A 98 -12.51 6.25 -4.24
CA ALA A 98 -11.73 6.42 -5.47
C ALA A 98 -11.72 5.14 -6.33
N ALA A 99 -11.48 3.97 -5.70
CA ALA A 99 -11.53 2.68 -6.38
C ALA A 99 -12.92 2.39 -7.00
N THR A 100 -13.99 2.64 -6.26
CA THR A 100 -15.37 2.42 -6.74
C THR A 100 -15.70 3.30 -7.93
N LYS A 101 -15.29 4.57 -7.91
CA LYS A 101 -15.49 5.51 -9.02
C LYS A 101 -14.71 5.13 -10.28
N ALA A 102 -13.55 4.47 -10.12
CA ALA A 102 -12.77 3.97 -11.24
C ALA A 102 -13.42 2.77 -11.97
N LEU A 103 -14.16 1.92 -11.24
CA LEU A 103 -14.69 0.65 -11.77
C LEU A 103 -15.37 0.73 -13.14
N PRO A 104 -16.29 1.68 -13.42
CA PRO A 104 -16.98 1.75 -14.71
C PRO A 104 -16.08 2.08 -15.89
N TYR A 105 -14.86 2.55 -15.62
CA TYR A 105 -13.91 3.04 -16.63
C TYR A 105 -12.69 2.15 -16.81
N ILE A 106 -12.62 1.02 -16.09
CA ILE A 106 -11.54 0.05 -16.25
C ILE A 106 -11.66 -0.60 -17.64
N PRO A 107 -10.66 -0.48 -18.52
CA PRO A 107 -10.70 -1.10 -19.83
C PRO A 107 -10.64 -2.63 -19.70
N ALA A 108 -11.04 -3.34 -20.76
CA ALA A 108 -10.78 -4.77 -20.83
C ALA A 108 -9.27 -5.04 -20.87
N PHE A 109 -8.80 -6.01 -20.08
CA PHE A 109 -7.38 -6.39 -19.99
C PHE A 109 -7.23 -7.88 -19.72
N LYS A 110 -6.09 -8.45 -20.09
CA LYS A 110 -5.67 -9.83 -19.78
C LYS A 110 -4.52 -9.86 -18.77
N SER A 111 -3.72 -8.79 -18.73
CA SER A 111 -2.55 -8.68 -17.87
C SER A 111 -2.49 -7.30 -17.21
N VAL A 112 -2.11 -7.26 -15.93
CA VAL A 112 -2.08 -6.04 -15.13
C VAL A 112 -0.87 -6.02 -14.18
N PHE A 113 -0.21 -4.86 -14.10
CA PHE A 113 0.70 -4.54 -13.01
C PHE A 113 -0.04 -3.77 -11.92
N ILE A 114 0.07 -4.24 -10.69
CA ILE A 114 -0.47 -3.58 -9.49
C ILE A 114 0.71 -3.17 -8.61
N ASP A 115 0.88 -1.88 -8.41
CA ASP A 115 2.01 -1.35 -7.66
C ASP A 115 1.93 -1.62 -6.14
N SER A 116 2.90 -1.14 -5.38
CA SER A 116 3.00 -1.31 -3.93
C SER A 116 2.09 -0.37 -3.11
N SER A 117 1.12 0.29 -3.73
CA SER A 117 0.25 1.22 -3.04
C SER A 117 -1.00 0.54 -2.46
N SER A 118 -1.43 1.01 -1.28
CA SER A 118 -2.67 0.54 -0.65
C SER A 118 -3.92 0.97 -1.43
N THR A 119 -3.86 2.06 -2.20
CA THR A 119 -4.98 2.52 -3.02
C THR A 119 -5.15 1.65 -4.27
N ALA A 120 -4.05 1.23 -4.91
CA ALA A 120 -4.10 0.27 -6.02
C ALA A 120 -4.64 -1.09 -5.55
N LEU A 121 -4.23 -1.55 -4.36
CA LEU A 121 -4.78 -2.76 -3.75
C LEU A 121 -6.29 -2.66 -3.54
N ALA A 122 -6.80 -1.52 -3.06
CA ALA A 122 -8.24 -1.32 -2.85
C ALA A 122 -9.05 -1.49 -4.15
N LEU A 123 -8.52 -1.08 -5.31
CA LEU A 123 -9.14 -1.35 -6.61
C LEU A 123 -8.99 -2.82 -7.02
N ALA A 124 -7.80 -3.40 -6.85
CA ALA A 124 -7.51 -4.78 -7.24
C ALA A 124 -8.39 -5.81 -6.50
N GLU A 125 -8.81 -5.51 -5.28
CA GLU A 125 -9.75 -6.34 -4.53
C GLU A 125 -11.17 -6.33 -5.12
N ARG A 126 -11.54 -5.30 -5.89
CA ARG A 126 -12.89 -5.06 -6.43
C ARG A 126 -13.07 -5.45 -7.89
N ILE A 127 -12.00 -5.43 -8.67
CA ILE A 127 -12.06 -5.79 -10.09
C ILE A 127 -12.08 -7.31 -10.29
N ASP A 128 -12.63 -7.74 -11.43
CA ASP A 128 -12.55 -9.14 -11.84
C ASP A 128 -11.16 -9.46 -12.37
N LEU A 129 -10.48 -10.37 -11.67
CA LEU A 129 -9.15 -10.87 -12.01
C LEU A 129 -9.15 -12.33 -12.47
N ASN A 130 -10.33 -12.97 -12.63
CA ASN A 130 -10.41 -14.36 -13.09
C ASN A 130 -9.74 -14.52 -14.45
N PHE A 131 -8.89 -15.56 -14.54
CA PHE A 131 -8.12 -15.91 -15.74
C PHE A 131 -7.23 -14.79 -16.28
N LYS A 132 -6.78 -13.87 -15.40
CA LYS A 132 -5.85 -12.79 -15.74
C LYS A 132 -4.47 -13.02 -15.15
N THR A 133 -3.46 -12.48 -15.82
CA THR A 133 -2.11 -12.42 -15.27
C THR A 133 -1.98 -11.13 -14.46
N VAL A 134 -1.67 -11.28 -13.18
CA VAL A 134 -1.46 -10.19 -12.23
C VAL A 134 0.00 -10.17 -11.81
N VAL A 135 0.70 -9.10 -12.09
CA VAL A 135 2.09 -8.88 -11.70
C VAL A 135 2.14 -7.81 -10.61
N THR A 136 2.86 -8.06 -9.55
CA THR A 136 3.06 -7.08 -8.48
C THR A 136 4.46 -7.21 -7.88
N ASN A 137 5.01 -6.11 -7.40
CA ASN A 137 6.23 -6.10 -6.60
C ASN A 137 5.95 -6.01 -5.09
N ASN A 138 4.69 -6.14 -4.65
CA ASN A 138 4.31 -5.99 -3.25
C ASN A 138 3.83 -7.31 -2.64
N LEU A 139 4.46 -7.72 -1.53
CA LEU A 139 4.13 -8.97 -0.83
C LEU A 139 2.71 -8.93 -0.26
N GLN A 140 2.29 -7.79 0.31
CA GLN A 140 0.95 -7.68 0.90
C GLN A 140 -0.14 -7.77 -0.17
N THR A 141 0.06 -7.12 -1.32
CA THR A 141 -0.82 -7.25 -2.49
C THR A 141 -0.89 -8.70 -2.96
N ALA A 142 0.26 -9.37 -3.09
CA ALA A 142 0.29 -10.78 -3.51
C ALA A 142 -0.45 -11.69 -2.51
N ILE A 143 -0.27 -11.49 -1.21
CA ILE A 143 -0.97 -12.26 -0.17
C ILE A 143 -2.49 -12.05 -0.24
N GLN A 144 -2.97 -10.83 -0.42
CA GLN A 144 -4.40 -10.57 -0.51
C GLN A 144 -5.01 -11.18 -1.78
N LEU A 145 -4.33 -11.01 -2.91
CA LEU A 145 -4.83 -11.51 -4.19
C LEU A 145 -4.69 -13.03 -4.35
N SER A 146 -3.76 -13.68 -3.65
CA SER A 146 -3.63 -15.15 -3.67
C SER A 146 -4.88 -15.88 -3.13
N LYS A 147 -5.77 -15.16 -2.45
CA LYS A 147 -7.06 -15.70 -1.98
C LYS A 147 -8.12 -15.76 -3.09
N LYS A 148 -7.91 -15.02 -4.19
CA LYS A 148 -8.83 -15.04 -5.34
C LYS A 148 -8.58 -16.28 -6.19
N PRO A 149 -9.61 -17.00 -6.62
CA PRO A 149 -9.45 -18.16 -7.48
C PRO A 149 -9.05 -17.74 -8.92
N ASN A 150 -8.47 -18.69 -9.63
CA ASN A 150 -8.25 -18.61 -11.08
C ASN A 150 -7.42 -17.40 -11.57
N ILE A 151 -6.55 -16.83 -10.74
CA ILE A 151 -5.60 -15.81 -11.18
C ILE A 151 -4.22 -16.43 -11.43
N ASN A 152 -3.50 -15.92 -12.43
CA ASN A 152 -2.06 -16.16 -12.59
C ASN A 152 -1.30 -15.03 -11.89
N LEU A 153 -0.91 -15.25 -10.63
CA LEU A 153 -0.27 -14.22 -9.79
C LEU A 153 1.24 -14.37 -9.83
N ILE A 154 1.91 -13.32 -10.25
CA ILE A 154 3.38 -13.22 -10.32
C ILE A 154 3.84 -12.17 -9.33
N LEU A 155 4.60 -12.58 -8.33
CA LEU A 155 5.30 -11.69 -7.42
C LEU A 155 6.74 -11.50 -7.90
N LEU A 156 7.09 -10.24 -8.21
CA LEU A 156 8.46 -9.89 -8.60
C LEU A 156 9.40 -10.01 -7.39
N GLY A 157 10.55 -10.63 -7.61
CA GLY A 157 11.60 -10.75 -6.61
C GLY A 157 12.49 -9.50 -6.57
N GLY A 158 13.32 -9.40 -5.51
CA GLY A 158 14.25 -8.29 -5.34
C GLY A 158 14.59 -8.02 -3.89
N ASN A 159 15.14 -6.83 -3.60
CA ASN A 159 15.36 -6.37 -2.25
C ASN A 159 14.02 -5.96 -1.63
N VAL A 160 13.61 -6.62 -0.57
CA VAL A 160 12.33 -6.33 0.08
C VAL A 160 12.52 -5.28 1.16
N HIS A 161 11.85 -4.14 0.99
CA HIS A 161 11.77 -3.12 2.02
C HIS A 161 10.72 -3.48 3.06
N PHE A 162 11.16 -3.56 4.31
CA PHE A 162 10.34 -4.05 5.42
C PHE A 162 9.05 -3.23 5.61
N ASN A 163 9.14 -1.90 5.60
CA ASN A 163 7.99 -1.03 5.85
C ASN A 163 6.93 -1.10 4.74
N THR A 164 7.35 -1.15 3.49
CA THR A 164 6.43 -1.17 2.35
C THR A 164 6.02 -2.57 1.93
N ASN A 165 6.71 -3.61 2.43
CA ASN A 165 6.57 -4.99 1.96
C ASN A 165 6.69 -5.10 0.43
N SER A 166 7.55 -4.29 -0.17
CA SER A 166 7.73 -4.26 -1.63
C SER A 166 9.15 -4.62 -2.04
N ALA A 167 9.26 -5.38 -3.10
CA ALA A 167 10.52 -5.64 -3.77
C ALA A 167 10.89 -4.46 -4.67
N THR A 168 12.16 -4.04 -4.62
CA THR A 168 12.71 -2.96 -5.44
C THR A 168 14.14 -3.28 -5.89
N GLY A 169 14.74 -2.34 -6.61
CA GLY A 169 16.10 -2.43 -7.12
C GLY A 169 16.16 -2.97 -8.55
N SER A 170 17.38 -3.00 -9.10
CA SER A 170 17.63 -3.34 -10.50
C SER A 170 17.16 -4.75 -10.90
N TRP A 171 17.15 -5.69 -9.96
CA TRP A 171 16.66 -7.04 -10.22
C TRP A 171 15.15 -7.05 -10.43
N THR A 172 14.38 -6.37 -9.58
CA THR A 172 12.93 -6.21 -9.72
C THR A 172 12.57 -5.47 -11.00
N ALA A 173 13.30 -4.37 -11.30
CA ALA A 173 13.10 -3.58 -12.50
C ALA A 173 13.32 -4.40 -13.79
N ARG A 174 14.39 -5.21 -13.85
CA ARG A 174 14.65 -6.09 -15.00
C ARG A 174 13.55 -7.13 -15.21
N GLN A 175 13.10 -7.80 -14.14
CA GLN A 175 11.98 -8.74 -14.24
C GLN A 175 10.72 -8.06 -14.78
N LEU A 176 10.41 -6.84 -14.33
CA LEU A 176 9.24 -6.10 -14.81
C LEU A 176 9.38 -5.69 -16.28
N ALA A 177 10.59 -5.35 -16.73
CA ALA A 177 10.85 -4.98 -18.10
C ALA A 177 10.67 -6.13 -19.11
N ASP A 178 10.70 -7.39 -18.66
CA ASP A 178 10.42 -8.56 -19.50
C ASP A 178 8.94 -8.75 -19.84
N PHE A 179 8.04 -7.94 -19.22
CA PHE A 179 6.61 -8.01 -19.48
C PHE A 179 6.15 -6.95 -20.49
N SER A 180 5.09 -7.28 -21.24
CA SER A 180 4.27 -6.33 -21.99
C SER A 180 2.85 -6.47 -21.46
N LEU A 181 2.43 -5.54 -20.61
CA LEU A 181 1.19 -5.62 -19.87
C LEU A 181 0.12 -4.69 -20.45
N ASP A 182 -1.15 -5.09 -20.32
CA ASP A 182 -2.26 -4.29 -20.83
C ASP A 182 -2.55 -3.10 -19.93
N LEU A 183 -2.38 -3.26 -18.60
CA LEU A 183 -2.83 -2.29 -17.63
C LEU A 183 -1.82 -2.10 -16.49
N MET A 184 -1.63 -0.85 -16.06
CA MET A 184 -1.01 -0.47 -14.81
C MET A 184 -2.05 0.14 -13.89
N ILE A 185 -2.15 -0.35 -12.67
CA ILE A 185 -2.92 0.24 -11.57
C ILE A 185 -1.95 0.75 -10.53
N SER A 186 -1.95 2.04 -10.30
CA SER A 186 -0.98 2.72 -9.45
C SER A 186 -1.62 3.81 -8.59
N SER A 187 -0.90 4.26 -7.58
CA SER A 187 -1.14 5.47 -6.83
C SER A 187 0.17 6.27 -6.71
N CYS A 188 0.15 7.36 -5.97
CA CYS A 188 1.35 8.19 -5.76
C CYS A 188 1.49 8.65 -4.31
N ALA A 189 2.63 9.27 -4.01
CA ALA A 189 2.86 9.93 -2.73
C ALA A 189 2.21 11.32 -2.70
N ALA A 190 2.30 12.06 -3.81
CA ALA A 190 1.76 13.42 -3.94
C ALA A 190 1.41 13.78 -5.39
N ILE A 191 0.49 14.73 -5.53
CA ILE A 191 0.23 15.53 -6.74
C ILE A 191 0.54 16.98 -6.38
N ILE A 192 1.44 17.61 -7.12
CA ILE A 192 1.83 19.01 -6.95
C ILE A 192 1.64 19.71 -8.30
N GLY A 193 0.69 20.64 -8.38
CA GLY A 193 0.18 21.10 -9.66
C GLY A 193 -0.38 19.93 -10.47
N SER A 194 0.09 19.75 -11.70
CA SER A 194 -0.32 18.61 -12.54
C SER A 194 0.74 17.51 -12.64
N GLU A 195 1.64 17.45 -11.68
CA GLU A 195 2.75 16.50 -11.65
C GLU A 195 2.60 15.48 -10.51
N VAL A 196 3.01 14.25 -10.80
CA VAL A 196 2.92 13.10 -9.90
C VAL A 196 4.29 12.83 -9.27
N PHE A 197 4.31 12.67 -7.95
CA PHE A 197 5.55 12.49 -7.18
C PHE A 197 5.52 11.23 -6.31
N GLU A 198 6.73 10.69 -6.08
CA GLU A 198 7.02 9.65 -5.11
C GLU A 198 7.95 10.16 -4.00
N ARG A 199 7.94 9.45 -2.86
CA ARG A 199 8.87 9.76 -1.74
C ARG A 199 10.17 9.01 -1.85
N SER A 200 10.16 7.80 -2.43
CA SER A 200 11.31 6.91 -2.58
C SER A 200 11.73 6.82 -4.04
N LEU A 201 13.05 6.93 -4.27
CA LEU A 201 13.64 6.77 -5.59
C LEU A 201 13.40 5.35 -6.12
N GLU A 202 13.54 4.37 -5.27
CA GLU A 202 13.38 2.96 -5.63
C GLU A 202 11.94 2.65 -6.08
N GLN A 203 10.93 3.22 -5.40
CA GLN A 203 9.53 3.09 -5.81
C GLN A 203 9.28 3.80 -7.14
N LYS A 204 9.81 5.00 -7.30
CA LYS A 204 9.72 5.76 -8.55
C LYS A 204 10.32 4.97 -9.73
N GLU A 205 11.48 4.35 -9.54
CA GLU A 205 12.13 3.55 -10.58
C GLU A 205 11.28 2.35 -11.02
N ILE A 206 10.71 1.59 -10.09
CA ILE A 206 9.82 0.46 -10.43
C ILE A 206 8.58 0.95 -11.18
N LYS A 207 7.96 2.04 -10.71
CA LYS A 207 6.79 2.62 -11.39
C LYS A 207 7.13 3.15 -12.78
N ARG A 208 8.32 3.71 -12.98
CA ARG A 208 8.76 4.18 -14.27
C ARG A 208 8.88 3.04 -15.27
N VAL A 209 9.48 1.92 -14.86
CA VAL A 209 9.53 0.71 -15.70
C VAL A 209 8.12 0.21 -16.04
N ALA A 210 7.21 0.16 -15.05
CA ALA A 210 5.82 -0.21 -15.31
C ALA A 210 5.14 0.72 -16.33
N PHE A 211 5.42 2.02 -16.23
CA PHE A 211 4.94 3.04 -17.16
C PHE A 211 5.31 2.74 -18.62
N GLU A 212 6.53 2.29 -18.83
CA GLU A 212 7.09 2.00 -20.18
C GLU A 212 6.57 0.67 -20.74
N HIS A 213 6.20 -0.27 -19.86
CA HIS A 213 5.82 -1.63 -20.23
C HIS A 213 4.32 -1.93 -20.13
N CYS A 214 3.48 -0.94 -19.80
CA CYS A 214 2.03 -1.06 -19.75
C CYS A 214 1.36 -0.17 -20.81
N LYS A 215 0.35 -0.73 -21.52
CA LYS A 215 -0.38 -0.02 -22.57
C LYS A 215 -1.29 1.08 -22.02
N LYS A 216 -1.95 0.80 -20.88
CA LYS A 216 -2.90 1.71 -20.21
C LYS A 216 -2.49 1.93 -18.77
N ARG A 217 -2.72 3.13 -18.25
CA ARG A 217 -2.26 3.58 -16.93
C ARG A 217 -3.41 4.20 -16.16
N ILE A 218 -3.68 3.65 -14.98
CA ILE A 218 -4.69 4.15 -14.06
C ILE A 218 -4.01 4.67 -12.80
N LEU A 219 -4.30 5.92 -12.46
CA LEU A 219 -3.88 6.55 -11.22
C LEU A 219 -5.07 6.65 -10.27
N LEU A 220 -4.91 6.11 -9.07
CA LEU A 220 -5.89 6.21 -7.99
C LEU A 220 -5.30 7.03 -6.86
N VAL A 221 -6.00 8.06 -6.44
CA VAL A 221 -5.55 8.94 -5.34
C VAL A 221 -6.71 9.28 -4.42
N ASP A 222 -6.43 9.42 -3.14
CA ASP A 222 -7.33 10.11 -2.22
C ASP A 222 -6.98 11.61 -2.16
N HIS A 223 -7.93 12.44 -1.76
CA HIS A 223 -7.78 13.91 -1.74
C HIS A 223 -6.56 14.38 -0.94
N THR A 224 -6.06 13.59 0.02
CA THR A 224 -4.89 13.98 0.82
C THR A 224 -3.55 13.89 0.05
N LYS A 225 -3.61 13.49 -1.24
CA LYS A 225 -2.44 13.45 -2.11
C LYS A 225 -2.17 14.77 -2.83
N PHE A 226 -3.17 15.63 -2.92
CA PHE A 226 -2.99 16.97 -3.46
C PHE A 226 -2.16 17.81 -2.49
N ASP A 227 -1.14 18.48 -3.01
CA ASP A 227 -0.16 19.30 -2.28
C ASP A 227 0.54 18.57 -1.11
N ALA A 228 0.53 17.24 -1.13
CA ALA A 228 1.30 16.44 -0.18
C ALA A 228 2.80 16.49 -0.53
N HIS A 229 3.64 15.99 0.38
CA HIS A 229 5.06 15.92 0.15
C HIS A 229 5.44 14.75 -0.78
N GLY A 230 6.18 15.08 -1.83
CA GLY A 230 6.80 14.13 -2.75
C GLY A 230 8.16 14.67 -3.21
N THR A 231 9.18 13.81 -3.23
CA THR A 231 10.57 14.22 -3.54
C THR A 231 10.93 13.97 -5.00
N TYR A 232 10.48 12.84 -5.55
CA TYR A 232 10.91 12.39 -6.87
C TYR A 232 9.75 12.49 -7.86
N ARG A 233 9.90 13.33 -8.88
CA ARG A 233 8.92 13.42 -9.97
C ARG A 233 8.86 12.09 -10.73
N LEU A 234 7.66 11.55 -10.86
CA LEU A 234 7.39 10.32 -11.61
C LEU A 234 6.92 10.62 -13.04
N SER A 235 5.88 11.44 -13.18
CA SER A 235 5.18 11.68 -14.46
C SER A 235 4.31 12.93 -14.36
N ALA A 236 3.74 13.36 -15.49
CA ALA A 236 2.61 14.28 -15.50
C ALA A 236 1.27 13.53 -15.40
N LEU A 237 0.21 14.18 -14.91
CA LEU A 237 -1.15 13.63 -14.90
C LEU A 237 -1.64 13.30 -16.32
N ALA A 238 -1.26 14.10 -17.30
CA ALA A 238 -1.61 13.90 -18.72
C ALA A 238 -1.06 12.59 -19.32
N GLU A 239 -0.13 11.93 -18.65
CA GLU A 239 0.43 10.64 -19.11
C GLU A 239 -0.40 9.43 -18.69
N TYR A 240 -1.49 9.62 -17.90
CA TYR A 240 -2.42 8.56 -17.52
C TYR A 240 -3.63 8.51 -18.46
N ASP A 241 -4.30 7.36 -18.53
CA ASP A 241 -5.54 7.17 -19.27
C ASP A 241 -6.76 7.42 -18.40
N LEU A 242 -6.67 7.10 -17.11
CA LEU A 242 -7.70 7.29 -16.11
C LEU A 242 -7.08 7.77 -14.80
N ILE A 243 -7.66 8.82 -14.24
CA ILE A 243 -7.35 9.32 -12.90
C ILE A 243 -8.64 9.29 -12.09
N ALA A 244 -8.62 8.63 -10.94
CA ALA A 244 -9.80 8.55 -10.07
C ALA A 244 -9.46 9.00 -8.64
N THR A 245 -10.31 9.85 -8.09
CA THR A 245 -10.19 10.37 -6.72
C THR A 245 -11.53 10.27 -5.98
N ASP A 246 -11.45 10.35 -4.66
CA ASP A 246 -12.62 10.27 -3.77
C ASP A 246 -13.46 11.56 -3.77
N SER A 247 -12.88 12.70 -4.13
CA SER A 247 -13.51 14.03 -4.16
C SER A 247 -12.91 14.90 -5.25
N PRO A 248 -13.56 16.04 -5.60
CA PRO A 248 -13.00 17.01 -6.53
C PRO A 248 -11.60 17.46 -6.14
N PRO A 249 -10.71 17.72 -7.11
CA PRO A 249 -9.41 18.30 -6.84
C PRO A 249 -9.54 19.72 -6.25
N PRO A 250 -8.60 20.16 -5.42
CA PRO A 250 -8.66 21.48 -4.78
C PRO A 250 -8.38 22.65 -5.74
N TYR A 251 -7.88 22.38 -6.94
CA TYR A 251 -7.54 23.35 -7.98
C TYR A 251 -7.66 22.71 -9.37
N GLU A 252 -7.59 23.52 -10.39
CA GLU A 252 -7.63 23.07 -11.78
C GLU A 252 -6.36 22.27 -12.13
N LEU A 253 -6.54 21.16 -12.83
CA LEU A 253 -5.47 20.22 -13.20
C LEU A 253 -5.34 20.10 -14.71
N GLU A 254 -4.12 20.10 -15.20
CA GLU A 254 -3.81 19.75 -16.57
C GLU A 254 -3.71 18.22 -16.72
N VAL A 255 -4.81 17.60 -17.13
CA VAL A 255 -4.91 16.15 -17.26
C VAL A 255 -4.78 15.67 -18.72
N GLY A 256 -4.60 16.58 -19.67
CA GLY A 256 -4.50 16.26 -21.09
C GLY A 256 -5.70 15.46 -21.60
N GLY A 257 -5.45 14.29 -22.17
CA GLY A 257 -6.48 13.36 -22.65
C GLY A 257 -6.96 12.34 -21.61
N ALA A 258 -6.45 12.40 -20.36
CA ALA A 258 -6.84 11.48 -19.31
C ALA A 258 -8.33 11.68 -18.91
N LYS A 259 -9.02 10.58 -18.69
CA LYS A 259 -10.34 10.66 -18.06
C LYS A 259 -10.17 10.90 -16.56
N PHE A 260 -10.73 12.01 -16.06
CA PHE A 260 -10.71 12.34 -14.63
C PHE A 260 -12.09 12.09 -14.02
N VAL A 261 -12.14 11.31 -12.92
CA VAL A 261 -13.39 10.95 -12.22
C VAL A 261 -13.25 11.16 -10.71
N TYR A 262 -14.32 11.73 -10.09
CA TYR A 262 -14.37 12.03 -8.66
C TYR A 262 -15.79 11.96 -8.09
#